data_0c48c159f2bb12e4cfa23e544c5c3f50
#
_entry.id   0c48c159f2bb12e4cfa23e544c5c3f50
#
_cell.length_a   1.000
_cell.length_b   1.000
_cell.length_c   1.000
_cell.angle_alpha   90.00
_cell.angle_beta   90.00
_cell.angle_gamma   90.00
#
_symmetry.space_group_name_H-M   'P 1'
#
loop_
_entity.id
_entity.type
_entity.pdbx_description
1 polymer ?
#
loop_
_entity_poly.entity_id
_entity_poly.type
_entity_poly.pdbx_seq_one_letter_code
_entity_poly.pdbx_strand_id
1 'polypeptide(L)'
;VKRIPHLRWWIVALICAGTIANYLARNSLGVLAPELKTSMSISTAQYSYVVMAFQFAYTVMQPIAGYIVDRFGLRAGFAFFGIAWSAANMLHALAGGWISLAFFRGLLGLAEAAAIPSGMKAIAEWFPARERSIATGWFNAGTSLGALIAPPLVVAVALWGNWRLAFIVTGAVGLVWAAAWYAFYRSPTEHPAITPREQAMIAEDRPKIPARKASAREILSSARFWVIAVPRFLAEPAWQTFSFWIPLYLATERHMDLAHIAAFAWLPFLAADLGGVLGGYLSPFFMKRFHVNLIPSRVLGISLGAVLMIAPGCIGLAVSPYVAIALFCIGGFAHQMISVLINTLSADVFTPEEVGTANGFVGQAGWVGGLLFTFLIGQYADRVGYAPLFAALGIFDLIGAAVLIAFVRRLSLPQMEARS
;
A
#
# COMPACT_ATOMS: atom_id res chain seq x y z
N VAL A 1 -7.53 -15.70 31.46
CA VAL A 1 -6.70 -15.70 30.24
C VAL A 1 -5.35 -15.04 30.57
N LYS A 2 -4.23 -15.68 30.14
CA LYS A 2 -2.88 -15.12 30.37
C LYS A 2 -2.75 -13.81 29.58
N ARG A 3 -2.34 -12.74 30.25
CA ARG A 3 -2.12 -11.43 29.62
C ARG A 3 -0.82 -11.43 28.84
N ILE A 4 -0.85 -10.85 27.63
CA ILE A 4 0.28 -10.80 26.71
C ILE A 4 0.81 -9.35 26.70
N PRO A 5 2.06 -9.10 27.12
CA PRO A 5 2.65 -7.77 27.04
C PRO A 5 2.86 -7.36 25.58
N HIS A 6 2.69 -6.07 25.29
CA HIS A 6 2.88 -5.51 23.95
C HIS A 6 1.99 -6.17 22.87
N LEU A 7 0.76 -6.53 23.20
CA LEU A 7 -0.16 -7.25 22.33
C LEU A 7 -0.39 -6.52 20.99
N ARG A 8 -0.36 -5.19 20.97
CA ARG A 8 -0.50 -4.38 19.74
C ARG A 8 0.51 -4.77 18.66
N TRP A 9 1.74 -5.13 19.05
CA TRP A 9 2.76 -5.55 18.08
C TRP A 9 2.49 -6.95 17.48
N TRP A 10 1.85 -7.82 18.24
CA TRP A 10 1.34 -9.10 17.71
C TRP A 10 0.21 -8.88 16.72
N ILE A 11 -0.64 -7.86 16.95
CA ILE A 11 -1.67 -7.46 15.96
C ILE A 11 -1.01 -6.91 14.70
N VAL A 12 0.06 -6.08 14.80
CA VAL A 12 0.83 -5.63 13.61
C VAL A 12 1.45 -6.82 12.89
N ALA A 13 2.04 -7.78 13.59
CA ALA A 13 2.58 -8.99 12.98
C ALA A 13 1.49 -9.78 12.23
N LEU A 14 0.29 -9.87 12.80
CA LEU A 14 -0.86 -10.54 12.20
C LEU A 14 -1.36 -9.82 10.94
N ILE A 15 -1.47 -8.48 10.93
CA ILE A 15 -1.85 -7.73 9.72
C ILE A 15 -0.72 -7.75 8.69
N CYS A 16 0.55 -7.71 9.09
CA CYS A 16 1.70 -7.89 8.21
C CYS A 16 1.67 -9.27 7.52
N ALA A 17 1.41 -10.34 8.28
CA ALA A 17 1.22 -11.67 7.70
C ALA A 17 0.06 -11.74 6.69
N GLY A 18 -1.03 -10.99 6.94
CA GLY A 18 -2.12 -10.83 5.99
C GLY A 18 -1.69 -10.12 4.71
N THR A 19 -0.87 -9.10 4.84
CA THR A 19 -0.32 -8.38 3.68
C THR A 19 0.64 -9.27 2.89
N ILE A 20 1.46 -10.08 3.56
CA ILE A 20 2.31 -11.09 2.90
C ILE A 20 1.44 -12.07 2.09
N ALA A 21 0.39 -12.64 2.69
CA ALA A 21 -0.51 -13.57 2.01
C ALA A 21 -1.23 -12.91 0.83
N ASN A 22 -1.67 -11.66 0.98
CA ASN A 22 -2.30 -10.87 -0.07
C ASN A 22 -1.36 -10.63 -1.26
N TYR A 23 -0.12 -10.18 -1.01
CA TYR A 23 0.85 -9.93 -2.07
C TYR A 23 1.40 -11.22 -2.68
N LEU A 24 1.45 -12.30 -1.94
CA LEU A 24 1.74 -13.64 -2.47
C LEU A 24 0.70 -14.04 -3.52
N ALA A 25 -0.59 -13.91 -3.22
CA ALA A 25 -1.69 -14.18 -4.15
C ALA A 25 -1.62 -13.25 -5.38
N ARG A 26 -1.43 -11.94 -5.14
CA ARG A 26 -1.36 -10.93 -6.20
C ARG A 26 -0.24 -11.20 -7.20
N ASN A 27 0.96 -11.54 -6.73
CA ASN A 27 2.13 -11.72 -7.56
C ASN A 27 2.19 -13.09 -8.26
N SER A 28 1.40 -14.08 -7.83
CA SER A 28 1.35 -15.41 -8.44
C SER A 28 1.09 -15.36 -9.95
N LEU A 29 0.20 -14.47 -10.42
CA LEU A 29 -0.06 -14.31 -11.86
C LEU A 29 1.18 -13.85 -12.63
N GLY A 30 1.91 -12.86 -12.09
CA GLY A 30 3.12 -12.35 -12.75
C GLY A 30 4.22 -13.39 -12.85
N VAL A 31 4.41 -14.17 -11.79
CA VAL A 31 5.40 -15.27 -11.75
C VAL A 31 5.05 -16.35 -12.77
N LEU A 32 3.77 -16.70 -12.89
CA LEU A 32 3.28 -17.74 -13.79
C LEU A 32 2.98 -17.23 -15.22
N ALA A 33 3.16 -15.94 -15.49
CA ALA A 33 2.81 -15.33 -16.79
C ALA A 33 3.37 -16.06 -18.01
N PRO A 34 4.65 -16.47 -18.04
CA PRO A 34 5.18 -17.22 -19.20
C PRO A 34 4.45 -18.53 -19.45
N GLU A 35 4.19 -19.30 -18.39
CA GLU A 35 3.50 -20.59 -18.47
C GLU A 35 2.04 -20.42 -18.87
N LEU A 36 1.33 -19.45 -18.28
CA LEU A 36 -0.06 -19.15 -18.61
C LEU A 36 -0.22 -18.70 -20.07
N LYS A 37 0.70 -17.85 -20.56
CA LYS A 37 0.68 -17.42 -21.96
C LYS A 37 0.86 -18.59 -22.92
N THR A 38 1.73 -19.52 -22.60
CA THR A 38 1.98 -20.70 -23.43
C THR A 38 0.84 -21.71 -23.34
N SER A 39 0.42 -22.06 -22.12
CA SER A 39 -0.59 -23.12 -21.88
C SER A 39 -2.00 -22.76 -22.37
N MET A 40 -2.33 -21.46 -22.39
CA MET A 40 -3.64 -20.96 -22.83
C MET A 40 -3.58 -20.21 -24.16
N SER A 41 -2.42 -20.15 -24.82
CA SER A 41 -2.21 -19.39 -26.07
C SER A 41 -2.62 -17.91 -25.95
N ILE A 42 -2.27 -17.26 -24.82
CA ILE A 42 -2.67 -15.88 -24.49
C ILE A 42 -1.68 -14.90 -25.14
N SER A 43 -2.19 -13.97 -25.96
CA SER A 43 -1.38 -12.88 -26.52
C SER A 43 -0.96 -11.88 -25.43
N THR A 44 0.06 -11.06 -25.70
CA THR A 44 0.50 -10.00 -24.78
C THR A 44 -0.61 -8.98 -24.51
N ALA A 45 -1.41 -8.65 -25.54
CA ALA A 45 -2.58 -7.76 -25.37
C ALA A 45 -3.65 -8.37 -24.47
N GLN A 46 -3.97 -9.65 -24.64
CA GLN A 46 -4.94 -10.34 -23.77
C GLN A 46 -4.43 -10.43 -22.32
N TYR A 47 -3.13 -10.69 -22.12
CA TYR A 47 -2.54 -10.68 -20.79
C TYR A 47 -2.63 -9.28 -20.13
N SER A 48 -2.42 -8.22 -20.88
CA SER A 48 -2.60 -6.86 -20.36
C SER A 48 -4.04 -6.59 -19.89
N TYR A 49 -5.05 -7.11 -20.59
CA TYR A 49 -6.45 -7.01 -20.14
C TYR A 49 -6.70 -7.77 -18.84
N VAL A 50 -6.04 -8.91 -18.63
CA VAL A 50 -6.10 -9.65 -17.36
C VAL A 50 -5.53 -8.80 -16.21
N VAL A 51 -4.39 -8.14 -16.43
CA VAL A 51 -3.79 -7.25 -15.41
C VAL A 51 -4.68 -6.02 -15.16
N MET A 52 -5.22 -5.40 -16.21
CA MET A 52 -6.10 -4.23 -16.11
C MET A 52 -7.40 -4.55 -15.36
N ALA A 53 -7.96 -5.76 -15.53
CA ALA A 53 -9.17 -6.18 -14.83
C ALA A 53 -8.98 -6.12 -13.30
N PHE A 54 -7.82 -6.55 -12.81
CA PHE A 54 -7.48 -6.43 -11.38
C PHE A 54 -7.36 -4.96 -10.96
N GLN A 55 -6.58 -4.17 -11.69
CA GLN A 55 -6.29 -2.78 -11.32
C GLN A 55 -7.57 -1.94 -11.26
N PHE A 56 -8.44 -2.10 -12.27
CA PHE A 56 -9.72 -1.41 -12.31
C PHE A 56 -10.62 -1.82 -11.14
N ALA A 57 -10.81 -3.12 -10.94
CA ALA A 57 -11.64 -3.66 -9.87
C ALA A 57 -11.14 -3.23 -8.48
N TYR A 58 -9.83 -3.29 -8.25
CA TYR A 58 -9.18 -2.85 -7.02
C TYR A 58 -9.40 -1.36 -6.76
N THR A 59 -9.18 -0.51 -7.77
CA THR A 59 -9.34 0.95 -7.66
C THR A 59 -10.77 1.34 -7.30
N VAL A 60 -11.77 0.75 -7.96
CA VAL A 60 -13.18 1.04 -7.70
C VAL A 60 -13.62 0.54 -6.32
N MET A 61 -13.14 -0.66 -5.94
CA MET A 61 -13.61 -1.30 -4.72
C MET A 61 -12.96 -0.75 -3.44
N GLN A 62 -11.82 -0.10 -3.51
CA GLN A 62 -11.05 0.32 -2.34
C GLN A 62 -11.85 1.16 -1.33
N PRO A 63 -12.58 2.23 -1.72
CA PRO A 63 -13.42 2.98 -0.78
C PRO A 63 -14.65 2.17 -0.31
N ILE A 64 -15.21 1.32 -1.17
CA ILE A 64 -16.36 0.47 -0.83
C ILE A 64 -15.93 -0.56 0.23
N ALA A 65 -14.77 -1.17 0.05
CA ALA A 65 -14.21 -2.12 1.00
C ALA A 65 -13.92 -1.46 2.36
N GLY A 66 -13.35 -0.25 2.35
CA GLY A 66 -13.15 0.56 3.56
C GLY A 66 -14.47 0.83 4.28
N TYR A 67 -15.52 1.23 3.55
CA TYR A 67 -16.85 1.45 4.11
C TYR A 67 -17.46 0.16 4.70
N ILE A 68 -17.33 -0.97 3.99
CA ILE A 68 -17.81 -2.28 4.48
C ILE A 68 -17.13 -2.64 5.80
N VAL A 69 -15.80 -2.50 5.88
CA VAL A 69 -15.04 -2.79 7.10
C VAL A 69 -15.43 -1.85 8.24
N ASP A 70 -15.68 -0.58 7.95
CA ASP A 70 -16.16 0.38 8.97
C ASP A 70 -17.60 0.07 9.43
N ARG A 71 -18.43 -0.46 8.54
CA ARG A 71 -19.84 -0.75 8.84
C ARG A 71 -20.03 -2.04 9.63
N PHE A 72 -19.33 -3.11 9.23
CA PHE A 72 -19.50 -4.45 9.78
C PHE A 72 -18.46 -4.82 10.83
N GLY A 73 -17.51 -3.91 11.09
CA GLY A 73 -16.42 -4.11 12.03
C GLY A 73 -15.21 -4.83 11.43
N LEU A 74 -14.06 -4.49 11.94
CA LEU A 74 -12.78 -4.93 11.39
C LEU A 74 -12.56 -6.45 11.47
N ARG A 75 -12.99 -7.08 12.58
CA ARG A 75 -12.81 -8.52 12.78
C ARG A 75 -13.48 -9.35 11.68
N ALA A 76 -14.78 -9.13 11.48
CA ALA A 76 -15.57 -9.88 10.52
C ALA A 76 -15.33 -9.39 9.08
N GLY A 77 -15.24 -8.07 8.88
CA GLY A 77 -15.05 -7.47 7.57
C GLY A 77 -13.71 -7.87 6.94
N PHE A 78 -12.61 -7.81 7.68
CA PHE A 78 -11.31 -8.18 7.13
C PHE A 78 -11.16 -9.69 6.93
N ALA A 79 -11.74 -10.52 7.81
CA ALA A 79 -11.82 -11.97 7.60
C ALA A 79 -12.62 -12.32 6.34
N PHE A 80 -13.77 -11.67 6.13
CA PHE A 80 -14.59 -11.86 4.92
C PHE A 80 -13.78 -11.57 3.65
N PHE A 81 -13.12 -10.43 3.59
CA PHE A 81 -12.26 -10.08 2.45
C PHE A 81 -11.08 -11.06 2.33
N GLY A 82 -10.51 -11.51 3.45
CA GLY A 82 -9.45 -12.53 3.48
C GLY A 82 -9.88 -13.85 2.84
N ILE A 83 -11.07 -14.32 3.17
CA ILE A 83 -11.67 -15.52 2.55
C ILE A 83 -11.96 -15.24 1.07
N ALA A 84 -12.53 -14.08 0.75
CA ALA A 84 -12.90 -13.73 -0.61
C ALA A 84 -11.70 -13.66 -1.56
N TRP A 85 -10.58 -12.98 -1.16
CA TRP A 85 -9.39 -12.94 -2.02
C TRP A 85 -8.72 -14.31 -2.14
N SER A 86 -8.74 -15.11 -1.08
CA SER A 86 -8.19 -16.46 -1.11
C SER A 86 -8.97 -17.34 -2.06
N ALA A 87 -10.30 -17.32 -1.99
CA ALA A 87 -11.17 -18.05 -2.90
C ALA A 87 -11.01 -17.57 -4.34
N ALA A 88 -10.99 -16.24 -4.57
CA ALA A 88 -10.77 -15.65 -5.88
C ALA A 88 -9.40 -16.07 -6.47
N ASN A 89 -8.35 -16.13 -5.64
CA ASN A 89 -7.05 -16.64 -6.07
C ASN A 89 -7.11 -18.12 -6.45
N MET A 90 -7.76 -18.96 -5.66
CA MET A 90 -7.92 -20.40 -5.97
C MET A 90 -8.75 -20.62 -7.25
N LEU A 91 -9.75 -19.79 -7.53
CA LEU A 91 -10.56 -19.87 -8.74
C LEU A 91 -9.74 -19.68 -10.03
N HIS A 92 -8.56 -19.03 -9.99
CA HIS A 92 -7.67 -18.97 -11.15
C HIS A 92 -7.26 -20.37 -11.66
N ALA A 93 -7.23 -21.38 -10.79
CA ALA A 93 -6.97 -22.76 -11.19
C ALA A 93 -8.02 -23.34 -12.17
N LEU A 94 -9.22 -22.75 -12.22
CA LEU A 94 -10.29 -23.15 -13.14
C LEU A 94 -10.24 -22.39 -14.48
N ALA A 95 -9.27 -21.49 -14.67
CA ALA A 95 -9.18 -20.71 -15.89
C ALA A 95 -8.87 -21.62 -17.09
N GLY A 96 -9.66 -21.46 -18.15
CA GLY A 96 -9.49 -22.16 -19.43
C GLY A 96 -9.07 -21.22 -20.58
N GLY A 97 -8.91 -19.92 -20.32
CA GLY A 97 -8.50 -18.90 -21.30
C GLY A 97 -8.45 -17.52 -20.68
N TRP A 98 -8.04 -16.53 -21.46
CA TRP A 98 -7.79 -15.18 -20.96
C TRP A 98 -9.04 -14.49 -20.37
N ILE A 99 -10.25 -14.76 -20.89
CA ILE A 99 -11.49 -14.14 -20.41
C ILE A 99 -11.80 -14.63 -18.97
N SER A 100 -11.76 -15.95 -18.75
CA SER A 100 -11.96 -16.51 -17.41
C SER A 100 -10.87 -16.07 -16.43
N LEU A 101 -9.62 -15.99 -16.91
CA LEU A 101 -8.50 -15.49 -16.12
C LEU A 101 -8.69 -14.03 -15.74
N ALA A 102 -9.14 -13.16 -16.67
CA ALA A 102 -9.47 -11.77 -16.41
C ALA A 102 -10.64 -11.61 -15.42
N PHE A 103 -11.66 -12.44 -15.55
CA PHE A 103 -12.79 -12.46 -14.61
C PHE A 103 -12.34 -12.79 -13.17
N PHE A 104 -11.58 -13.89 -12.99
CA PHE A 104 -11.07 -14.24 -11.66
C PHE A 104 -10.08 -13.20 -11.12
N ARG A 105 -9.30 -12.59 -12.01
CA ARG A 105 -8.39 -11.50 -11.67
C ARG A 105 -9.14 -10.24 -11.19
N GLY A 106 -10.27 -9.93 -11.82
CA GLY A 106 -11.18 -8.87 -11.37
C GLY A 106 -11.77 -9.18 -9.99
N LEU A 107 -12.26 -10.41 -9.75
CA LEU A 107 -12.74 -10.84 -8.45
C LEU A 107 -11.66 -10.72 -7.36
N LEU A 108 -10.42 -11.10 -7.68
CA LEU A 108 -9.30 -10.94 -6.77
C LEU A 108 -9.06 -9.46 -6.45
N GLY A 109 -9.09 -8.58 -7.45
CA GLY A 109 -8.94 -7.13 -7.26
C GLY A 109 -10.02 -6.54 -6.34
N LEU A 110 -11.28 -6.93 -6.53
CA LEU A 110 -12.38 -6.54 -5.62
C LEU A 110 -12.12 -6.97 -4.18
N ALA A 111 -11.68 -8.19 -3.98
CA ALA A 111 -11.49 -8.75 -2.63
C ALA A 111 -10.23 -8.20 -1.94
N GLU A 112 -9.13 -8.01 -2.66
CA GLU A 112 -7.87 -7.49 -2.11
C GLU A 112 -7.90 -6.01 -1.75
N ALA A 113 -8.84 -5.25 -2.30
CA ALA A 113 -8.95 -3.81 -2.08
C ALA A 113 -9.15 -3.42 -0.60
N ALA A 114 -9.60 -4.34 0.23
CA ALA A 114 -9.79 -4.12 1.67
C ALA A 114 -8.48 -4.15 2.49
N ALA A 115 -7.38 -4.68 1.95
CA ALA A 115 -6.18 -4.96 2.74
C ALA A 115 -5.59 -3.71 3.40
N ILE A 116 -5.36 -2.65 2.64
CA ILE A 116 -4.77 -1.41 3.16
C ILE A 116 -5.74 -0.65 4.08
N PRO A 117 -7.01 -0.39 3.71
CA PRO A 117 -7.97 0.24 4.62
C PRO A 117 -8.15 -0.51 5.94
N SER A 118 -8.20 -1.85 5.91
CA SER A 118 -8.32 -2.68 7.11
C SER A 118 -7.07 -2.61 7.99
N GLY A 119 -5.88 -2.67 7.38
CA GLY A 119 -4.62 -2.52 8.09
C GLY A 119 -4.51 -1.17 8.78
N MET A 120 -4.86 -0.09 8.09
CA MET A 120 -4.85 1.26 8.66
C MET A 120 -5.88 1.42 9.78
N LYS A 121 -7.07 0.80 9.65
CA LYS A 121 -8.06 0.76 10.73
C LYS A 121 -7.53 0.00 11.95
N ALA A 122 -6.91 -1.17 11.76
CA ALA A 122 -6.30 -1.92 12.86
C ALA A 122 -5.24 -1.09 13.60
N ILE A 123 -4.41 -0.37 12.87
CA ILE A 123 -3.38 0.51 13.44
C ILE A 123 -4.05 1.67 14.22
N ALA A 124 -5.09 2.30 13.66
CA ALA A 124 -5.82 3.35 14.33
C ALA A 124 -6.51 2.88 15.62
N GLU A 125 -6.98 1.62 15.65
CA GLU A 125 -7.64 1.03 16.83
C GLU A 125 -6.65 0.62 17.93
N TRP A 126 -5.46 0.10 17.56
CA TRP A 126 -4.53 -0.54 18.48
C TRP A 126 -3.33 0.32 18.90
N PHE A 127 -3.05 1.40 18.17
CA PHE A 127 -1.85 2.19 18.44
C PHE A 127 -2.16 3.62 18.86
N PRO A 128 -1.45 4.12 19.89
CA PRO A 128 -1.43 5.54 20.18
C PRO A 128 -0.84 6.30 18.99
N ALA A 129 -1.32 7.51 18.74
CA ALA A 129 -0.98 8.30 17.57
C ALA A 129 0.53 8.42 17.31
N ARG A 130 1.33 8.57 18.38
CA ARG A 130 2.80 8.67 18.30
C ARG A 130 3.49 7.43 17.74
N GLU A 131 2.88 6.24 17.83
CA GLU A 131 3.46 4.97 17.38
C GLU A 131 2.85 4.49 16.04
N ARG A 132 1.78 5.11 15.54
CA ARG A 132 1.07 4.68 14.31
C ARG A 132 1.97 4.62 13.08
N SER A 133 2.90 5.60 12.91
CA SER A 133 3.79 5.57 11.76
C SER A 133 4.76 4.40 11.77
N ILE A 134 5.24 4.01 12.96
CA ILE A 134 6.10 2.83 13.10
C ILE A 134 5.30 1.57 12.73
N ALA A 135 4.09 1.45 13.28
CA ALA A 135 3.20 0.32 12.98
C ALA A 135 2.85 0.24 11.49
N THR A 136 2.60 1.39 10.84
CA THR A 136 2.34 1.47 9.40
C THR A 136 3.56 1.06 8.58
N GLY A 137 4.76 1.45 8.99
CA GLY A 137 6.02 1.03 8.35
C GLY A 137 6.18 -0.49 8.35
N TRP A 138 6.01 -1.13 9.51
CA TRP A 138 6.07 -2.58 9.63
C TRP A 138 4.94 -3.30 8.90
N PHE A 139 3.74 -2.74 8.91
CA PHE A 139 2.63 -3.26 8.12
C PHE A 139 2.93 -3.24 6.62
N ASN A 140 3.48 -2.13 6.11
CA ASN A 140 3.85 -2.01 4.70
C ASN A 140 5.01 -2.94 4.29
N ALA A 141 5.94 -3.27 5.18
CA ALA A 141 7.02 -4.22 4.89
C ALA A 141 6.47 -5.61 4.47
N GLY A 142 5.24 -5.95 4.89
CA GLY A 142 4.55 -7.16 4.43
C GLY A 142 4.31 -7.21 2.92
N THR A 143 4.19 -6.06 2.25
CA THR A 143 3.96 -5.98 0.80
C THR A 143 5.14 -6.54 0.02
N SER A 144 6.33 -6.15 0.38
CA SER A 144 7.56 -6.56 -0.28
C SER A 144 8.02 -7.93 0.16
N LEU A 145 7.83 -8.29 1.43
CA LEU A 145 8.05 -9.67 1.87
C LEU A 145 7.17 -10.65 1.08
N GLY A 146 5.89 -10.30 0.84
CA GLY A 146 5.00 -11.09 0.00
C GLY A 146 5.49 -11.19 -1.45
N ALA A 147 5.93 -10.07 -2.03
CA ALA A 147 6.48 -10.03 -3.38
C ALA A 147 7.79 -10.81 -3.51
N LEU A 148 8.64 -10.80 -2.48
CA LEU A 148 9.91 -11.54 -2.43
C LEU A 148 9.69 -13.05 -2.28
N ILE A 149 8.72 -13.46 -1.47
CA ILE A 149 8.41 -14.87 -1.23
C ILE A 149 7.65 -15.50 -2.41
N ALA A 150 6.88 -14.70 -3.17
CA ALA A 150 6.05 -15.21 -4.26
C ALA A 150 6.84 -15.99 -5.33
N PRO A 151 7.92 -15.49 -5.95
CA PRO A 151 8.61 -16.21 -7.00
C PRO A 151 9.13 -17.59 -6.56
N PRO A 152 9.93 -17.74 -5.49
CA PRO A 152 10.45 -19.04 -5.09
C PRO A 152 9.33 -20.02 -4.70
N LEU A 153 8.31 -19.58 -3.98
CA LEU A 153 7.22 -20.44 -3.56
C LEU A 153 6.35 -20.89 -4.75
N VAL A 154 5.93 -19.93 -5.57
CA VAL A 154 5.06 -20.21 -6.72
C VAL A 154 5.74 -21.11 -7.74
N VAL A 155 7.03 -20.85 -8.06
CA VAL A 155 7.81 -21.70 -8.97
C VAL A 155 8.02 -23.09 -8.38
N ALA A 156 8.38 -23.22 -7.10
CA ALA A 156 8.56 -24.52 -6.47
C ALA A 156 7.27 -25.37 -6.52
N VAL A 157 6.12 -24.76 -6.24
CA VAL A 157 4.82 -25.47 -6.31
C VAL A 157 4.44 -25.81 -7.75
N ALA A 158 4.67 -24.89 -8.70
CA ALA A 158 4.38 -25.13 -10.12
C ALA A 158 5.23 -26.28 -10.70
N LEU A 159 6.51 -26.35 -10.33
CA LEU A 159 7.41 -27.44 -10.74
C LEU A 159 7.05 -28.78 -10.11
N TRP A 160 6.56 -28.78 -8.85
CA TRP A 160 6.10 -30.00 -8.18
C TRP A 160 4.78 -30.54 -8.73
N GLY A 161 3.88 -29.68 -9.17
CA GLY A 161 2.57 -30.03 -9.71
C GLY A 161 2.29 -29.38 -11.06
N ASN A 162 1.70 -28.20 -11.01
CA ASN A 162 1.42 -27.36 -12.17
C ASN A 162 1.03 -25.93 -11.71
N TRP A 163 0.85 -25.02 -12.66
CA TRP A 163 0.47 -23.64 -12.36
C TRP A 163 -0.88 -23.51 -11.61
N ARG A 164 -1.84 -24.44 -11.81
CA ARG A 164 -3.13 -24.47 -11.10
C ARG A 164 -2.93 -24.70 -9.60
N LEU A 165 -2.05 -25.66 -9.27
CA LEU A 165 -1.74 -25.96 -7.87
C LEU A 165 -1.10 -24.75 -7.17
N ALA A 166 -0.28 -23.98 -7.86
CA ALA A 166 0.33 -22.76 -7.29
C ALA A 166 -0.74 -21.74 -6.85
N PHE A 167 -1.79 -21.50 -7.64
CA PHE A 167 -2.91 -20.65 -7.23
C PHE A 167 -3.69 -21.22 -6.05
N ILE A 168 -3.89 -22.54 -6.00
CA ILE A 168 -4.58 -23.20 -4.89
C ILE A 168 -3.76 -23.04 -3.60
N VAL A 169 -2.46 -23.34 -3.63
CA VAL A 169 -1.59 -23.26 -2.46
C VAL A 169 -1.47 -21.81 -1.93
N THR A 170 -1.25 -20.85 -2.81
CA THR A 170 -1.17 -19.45 -2.39
C THR A 170 -2.49 -18.91 -1.86
N GLY A 171 -3.62 -19.36 -2.41
CA GLY A 171 -4.95 -19.08 -1.86
C GLY A 171 -5.17 -19.73 -0.49
N ALA A 172 -4.73 -20.99 -0.31
CA ALA A 172 -4.84 -21.69 0.97
C ALA A 172 -4.07 -20.97 2.10
N VAL A 173 -2.91 -20.39 1.82
CA VAL A 173 -2.17 -19.54 2.78
C VAL A 173 -3.05 -18.38 3.27
N GLY A 174 -3.77 -17.73 2.36
CA GLY A 174 -4.71 -16.66 2.71
C GLY A 174 -5.90 -17.13 3.55
N LEU A 175 -6.45 -18.34 3.27
CA LEU A 175 -7.52 -18.92 4.10
C LEU A 175 -7.05 -19.22 5.53
N VAL A 176 -5.86 -19.80 5.68
CA VAL A 176 -5.24 -20.04 6.99
C VAL A 176 -5.08 -18.74 7.75
N TRP A 177 -4.59 -17.71 7.07
CA TRP A 177 -4.48 -16.38 7.67
C TRP A 177 -5.84 -15.79 8.06
N ALA A 178 -6.87 -15.90 7.21
CA ALA A 178 -8.19 -15.36 7.50
C ALA A 178 -8.83 -16.04 8.72
N ALA A 179 -8.62 -17.36 8.86
CA ALA A 179 -9.05 -18.14 10.04
C ALA A 179 -8.29 -17.66 11.29
N ALA A 180 -6.96 -17.49 11.22
CA ALA A 180 -6.16 -16.96 12.31
C ALA A 180 -6.60 -15.55 12.69
N TRP A 181 -6.81 -14.66 11.71
CA TRP A 181 -7.34 -13.31 11.93
C TRP A 181 -8.66 -13.35 12.70
N TYR A 182 -9.63 -14.08 12.22
CA TYR A 182 -10.94 -14.16 12.86
C TYR A 182 -10.88 -14.76 14.27
N ALA A 183 -9.99 -15.72 14.51
CA ALA A 183 -9.80 -16.34 15.81
C ALA A 183 -9.13 -15.40 16.82
N PHE A 184 -8.05 -14.72 16.43
CA PHE A 184 -7.19 -13.97 17.34
C PHE A 184 -7.53 -12.48 17.44
N TYR A 185 -7.98 -11.84 16.35
CA TYR A 185 -8.27 -10.42 16.39
C TYR A 185 -9.53 -10.11 17.24
N ARG A 186 -9.40 -9.12 18.11
CA ARG A 186 -10.49 -8.43 18.84
C ARG A 186 -10.13 -6.96 18.93
N SER A 187 -11.12 -6.11 19.21
CA SER A 187 -10.84 -4.71 19.53
C SER A 187 -10.07 -4.58 20.86
N PRO A 188 -9.29 -3.51 21.09
CA PRO A 188 -8.57 -3.32 22.35
C PRO A 188 -9.47 -3.31 23.59
N THR A 189 -10.75 -2.95 23.42
CA THR A 189 -11.73 -2.93 24.52
C THR A 189 -12.26 -4.32 24.87
N GLU A 190 -12.22 -5.25 23.92
CA GLU A 190 -12.81 -6.59 24.06
C GLU A 190 -11.75 -7.70 24.18
N HIS A 191 -10.48 -7.39 23.91
CA HIS A 191 -9.45 -8.42 23.83
C HIS A 191 -9.07 -8.95 25.22
N PRO A 192 -9.29 -10.26 25.51
CA PRO A 192 -9.12 -10.79 26.88
C PRO A 192 -7.66 -10.84 27.35
N ALA A 193 -6.71 -10.84 26.42
CA ALA A 193 -5.28 -10.94 26.72
C ALA A 193 -4.55 -9.59 26.80
N ILE A 194 -5.24 -8.45 26.61
CA ILE A 194 -4.61 -7.12 26.71
C ILE A 194 -4.23 -6.80 28.17
N THR A 195 -3.11 -6.13 28.38
CA THR A 195 -2.72 -5.66 29.70
C THR A 195 -3.45 -4.35 30.04
N PRO A 196 -3.84 -4.09 31.32
CA PRO A 196 -4.50 -2.84 31.70
C PRO A 196 -3.67 -1.60 31.37
N ARG A 197 -2.34 -1.70 31.48
CA ARG A 197 -1.41 -0.62 31.13
C ARG A 197 -1.48 -0.27 29.63
N GLU A 198 -1.51 -1.29 28.76
CA GLU A 198 -1.59 -1.11 27.32
C GLU A 198 -2.97 -0.58 26.90
N GLN A 199 -4.03 -1.08 27.53
CA GLN A 199 -5.39 -0.60 27.31
C GLN A 199 -5.54 0.88 27.71
N ALA A 200 -5.00 1.29 28.86
CA ALA A 200 -5.00 2.69 29.31
C ALA A 200 -4.23 3.59 28.32
N MET A 201 -3.03 3.16 27.91
CA MET A 201 -2.21 3.90 26.95
C MET A 201 -2.93 4.13 25.60
N ILE A 202 -3.65 3.11 25.09
CA ILE A 202 -4.43 3.24 23.86
C ILE A 202 -5.64 4.16 24.08
N ALA A 203 -6.25 4.12 25.26
CA ALA A 203 -7.43 4.92 25.60
C ALA A 203 -7.11 6.42 25.78
N GLU A 204 -5.90 6.78 26.21
CA GLU A 204 -5.49 8.18 26.39
C GLU A 204 -5.61 9.02 25.11
N ASP A 205 -5.33 8.43 23.95
CA ASP A 205 -5.37 9.10 22.65
C ASP A 205 -6.76 9.05 21.98
N ARG A 206 -7.74 8.39 22.61
CA ARG A 206 -9.09 8.31 22.05
C ARG A 206 -9.93 9.52 22.46
N PRO A 207 -10.78 10.03 21.55
CA PRO A 207 -11.77 11.04 21.91
C PRO A 207 -12.65 10.52 23.07
N LYS A 208 -12.76 11.30 24.14
CA LYS A 208 -13.59 10.93 25.31
C LYS A 208 -15.09 10.86 24.99
N ILE A 209 -15.51 11.48 23.91
CA ILE A 209 -16.90 11.46 23.44
C ILE A 209 -16.92 10.66 22.14
N PRO A 210 -17.79 9.66 21.99
CA PRO A 210 -17.96 8.96 20.73
C PRO A 210 -18.31 9.97 19.62
N ALA A 211 -17.42 10.12 18.63
CA ALA A 211 -17.73 10.96 17.49
C ALA A 211 -18.84 10.29 16.68
N ARG A 212 -19.81 11.09 16.20
CA ARG A 212 -20.76 10.60 15.20
C ARG A 212 -19.98 10.15 13.96
N LYS A 213 -20.24 8.93 13.50
CA LYS A 213 -19.63 8.39 12.27
C LYS A 213 -20.02 9.29 11.09
N ALA A 214 -19.03 9.88 10.42
CA ALA A 214 -19.26 10.66 9.23
C ALA A 214 -19.66 9.74 8.06
N SER A 215 -20.58 10.21 7.21
CA SER A 215 -20.89 9.55 5.96
C SER A 215 -19.76 9.73 4.95
N ALA A 216 -19.70 8.86 3.92
CA ALA A 216 -18.75 9.01 2.82
C ALA A 216 -18.80 10.40 2.17
N ARG A 217 -20.01 10.97 2.06
CA ARG A 217 -20.22 12.33 1.52
C ARG A 217 -19.59 13.39 2.42
N GLU A 218 -19.73 13.27 3.74
CA GLU A 218 -19.12 14.20 4.69
C GLU A 218 -17.60 14.12 4.66
N ILE A 219 -17.02 12.90 4.53
CA ILE A 219 -15.59 12.71 4.36
C ILE A 219 -15.09 13.42 3.10
N LEU A 220 -15.72 13.14 1.94
CA LEU A 220 -15.35 13.74 0.65
C LEU A 220 -15.55 15.25 0.59
N SER A 221 -16.51 15.80 1.35
CA SER A 221 -16.73 17.24 1.44
C SER A 221 -15.75 17.94 2.39
N SER A 222 -15.00 17.20 3.22
CA SER A 222 -14.10 17.78 4.18
C SER A 222 -12.80 18.26 3.55
N ALA A 223 -12.35 19.46 3.89
CA ALA A 223 -11.05 19.97 3.45
C ALA A 223 -9.89 19.07 3.93
N ARG A 224 -10.04 18.41 5.08
CA ARG A 224 -9.03 17.48 5.65
C ARG A 224 -8.76 16.32 4.72
N PHE A 225 -9.80 15.76 4.10
CA PHE A 225 -9.69 14.69 3.13
C PHE A 225 -8.82 15.11 1.93
N TRP A 226 -9.14 16.25 1.32
CA TRP A 226 -8.43 16.71 0.11
C TRP A 226 -6.97 17.10 0.39
N VAL A 227 -6.68 17.62 1.57
CA VAL A 227 -5.29 17.91 2.00
C VAL A 227 -4.44 16.63 2.06
N ILE A 228 -5.05 15.45 2.26
CA ILE A 228 -4.35 14.15 2.26
C ILE A 228 -4.44 13.47 0.88
N ALA A 229 -5.60 13.52 0.24
CA ALA A 229 -5.85 12.81 -1.02
C ALA A 229 -5.06 13.40 -2.20
N VAL A 230 -4.90 14.74 -2.26
CA VAL A 230 -4.12 15.38 -3.34
C VAL A 230 -2.64 14.99 -3.30
N PRO A 231 -1.92 15.07 -2.17
CA PRO A 231 -0.56 14.52 -2.08
C PRO A 231 -0.47 13.03 -2.40
N ARG A 232 -1.46 12.23 -1.99
CA ARG A 232 -1.48 10.81 -2.32
C ARG A 232 -1.65 10.56 -3.82
N PHE A 233 -2.53 11.31 -4.48
CA PHE A 233 -2.71 11.29 -5.94
C PHE A 233 -1.41 11.62 -6.67
N LEU A 234 -0.67 12.62 -6.18
CA LEU A 234 0.59 13.08 -6.78
C LEU A 234 1.76 12.14 -6.51
N ALA A 235 1.77 11.43 -5.38
CA ALA A 235 2.87 10.54 -5.01
C ALA A 235 2.79 9.16 -5.70
N GLU A 236 1.61 8.60 -5.94
CA GLU A 236 1.45 7.24 -6.48
C GLU A 236 2.05 7.02 -7.88
N PRO A 237 2.07 8.02 -8.80
CA PRO A 237 2.76 7.91 -10.08
C PRO A 237 4.19 7.38 -9.98
N ALA A 238 4.94 7.75 -8.94
CA ALA A 238 6.30 7.28 -8.74
C ALA A 238 6.36 5.75 -8.56
N TRP A 239 5.48 5.18 -7.73
CA TRP A 239 5.44 3.74 -7.49
C TRP A 239 5.08 2.94 -8.74
N GLN A 240 4.06 3.38 -9.47
CA GLN A 240 3.65 2.75 -10.72
C GLN A 240 4.78 2.81 -11.77
N THR A 241 5.45 3.97 -11.86
CA THR A 241 6.59 4.14 -12.75
C THR A 241 7.73 3.19 -12.37
N PHE A 242 8.10 3.11 -11.11
CA PHE A 242 9.18 2.21 -10.66
C PHE A 242 8.81 0.73 -10.91
N SER A 243 7.55 0.36 -10.70
CA SER A 243 7.11 -1.02 -10.87
C SER A 243 7.11 -1.50 -12.32
N PHE A 244 6.79 -0.63 -13.28
CA PHE A 244 6.58 -1.05 -14.67
C PHE A 244 7.63 -0.54 -15.64
N TRP A 245 8.28 0.59 -15.35
CA TRP A 245 9.12 1.26 -16.36
C TRP A 245 10.62 1.18 -16.08
N ILE A 246 11.08 0.88 -14.85
CA ILE A 246 12.52 0.75 -14.56
C ILE A 246 13.19 -0.30 -15.44
N PRO A 247 12.70 -1.56 -15.52
CA PRO A 247 13.37 -2.56 -16.35
C PRO A 247 13.43 -2.17 -17.82
N LEU A 248 12.33 -1.59 -18.35
CA LEU A 248 12.28 -1.15 -19.74
C LEU A 248 13.26 0.00 -19.99
N TYR A 249 13.28 1.01 -19.13
CA TYR A 249 14.23 2.13 -19.20
C TYR A 249 15.69 1.66 -19.19
N LEU A 250 16.04 0.72 -18.29
CA LEU A 250 17.40 0.17 -18.20
C LEU A 250 17.78 -0.59 -19.49
N ALA A 251 16.83 -1.31 -20.10
CA ALA A 251 17.06 -2.04 -21.35
C ALA A 251 17.17 -1.09 -22.55
N THR A 252 16.22 -0.16 -22.72
CA THR A 252 16.09 0.66 -23.93
C THR A 252 17.02 1.88 -23.93
N GLU A 253 17.07 2.62 -22.82
CA GLU A 253 17.82 3.88 -22.73
C GLU A 253 19.24 3.68 -22.23
N ARG A 254 19.47 2.63 -21.41
CA ARG A 254 20.78 2.37 -20.80
C ARG A 254 21.48 1.15 -21.40
N HIS A 255 20.86 0.47 -22.37
CA HIS A 255 21.40 -0.69 -23.08
C HIS A 255 21.93 -1.78 -22.14
N MET A 256 21.30 -1.92 -20.96
CA MET A 256 21.66 -2.91 -19.97
C MET A 256 21.13 -4.28 -20.41
N ASP A 257 21.95 -5.30 -20.35
CA ASP A 257 21.54 -6.65 -20.70
C ASP A 257 20.61 -7.25 -19.63
N LEU A 258 19.87 -8.28 -20.00
CA LEU A 258 18.84 -8.89 -19.16
C LEU A 258 19.42 -9.48 -17.86
N ALA A 259 20.65 -10.01 -17.89
CA ALA A 259 21.29 -10.59 -16.71
C ALA A 259 21.60 -9.52 -15.65
N HIS A 260 22.13 -8.38 -16.09
CA HIS A 260 22.40 -7.25 -15.19
C HIS A 260 21.10 -6.59 -14.69
N ILE A 261 20.06 -6.48 -15.54
CA ILE A 261 18.74 -6.01 -15.10
C ILE A 261 18.20 -6.94 -14.01
N ALA A 262 18.23 -8.25 -14.21
CA ALA A 262 17.78 -9.22 -13.21
C ALA A 262 18.57 -9.14 -11.90
N ALA A 263 19.87 -8.85 -11.98
CA ALA A 263 20.75 -8.74 -10.81
C ALA A 263 20.52 -7.46 -9.99
N PHE A 264 20.05 -6.37 -10.57
CA PHE A 264 20.05 -5.06 -9.92
C PHE A 264 18.68 -4.36 -9.85
N ALA A 265 17.72 -4.67 -10.74
CA ALA A 265 16.44 -3.95 -10.81
C ALA A 265 15.52 -4.17 -9.59
N TRP A 266 15.83 -5.09 -8.70
CA TRP A 266 15.12 -5.30 -7.44
C TRP A 266 15.60 -4.37 -6.30
N LEU A 267 16.80 -3.80 -6.42
CA LEU A 267 17.39 -2.93 -5.38
C LEU A 267 16.53 -1.71 -5.03
N PRO A 268 15.87 -1.01 -5.98
CA PRO A 268 14.94 0.07 -5.66
C PRO A 268 13.77 -0.36 -4.77
N PHE A 269 13.29 -1.59 -4.91
CA PHE A 269 12.21 -2.13 -4.08
C PHE A 269 12.69 -2.47 -2.67
N LEU A 270 13.90 -3.02 -2.54
CA LEU A 270 14.52 -3.21 -1.21
C LEU A 270 14.73 -1.85 -0.50
N ALA A 271 15.23 -0.86 -1.24
CA ALA A 271 15.39 0.49 -0.70
C ALA A 271 14.03 1.10 -0.29
N ALA A 272 12.97 0.82 -1.04
CA ALA A 272 11.62 1.23 -0.71
C ALA A 272 11.17 0.65 0.65
N ASP A 273 11.42 -0.63 0.91
CA ASP A 273 11.10 -1.25 2.20
C ASP A 273 11.81 -0.60 3.36
N LEU A 274 13.11 -0.36 3.20
CA LEU A 274 13.89 0.37 4.19
C LEU A 274 13.32 1.78 4.39
N GLY A 275 12.91 2.45 3.32
CA GLY A 275 12.24 3.76 3.36
C GLY A 275 10.91 3.72 4.11
N GLY A 276 10.10 2.70 3.90
CA GLY A 276 8.84 2.50 4.61
C GLY A 276 9.04 2.29 6.11
N VAL A 277 9.92 1.37 6.49
CA VAL A 277 10.21 1.08 7.90
C VAL A 277 10.88 2.28 8.58
N LEU A 278 11.99 2.79 8.04
CA LEU A 278 12.72 3.92 8.63
C LEU A 278 11.91 5.20 8.62
N GLY A 279 11.12 5.44 7.56
CA GLY A 279 10.18 6.56 7.46
C GLY A 279 9.16 6.57 8.60
N GLY A 280 8.72 5.39 9.05
CA GLY A 280 7.86 5.24 10.21
C GLY A 280 8.46 5.79 11.51
N TYR A 281 9.78 5.68 11.68
CA TYR A 281 10.50 6.18 12.87
C TYR A 281 10.80 7.69 12.81
N LEU A 282 10.75 8.31 11.62
CA LEU A 282 11.09 9.73 11.48
C LEU A 282 10.18 10.65 12.29
N SER A 283 8.87 10.39 12.30
CA SER A 283 7.94 11.27 13.01
C SER A 283 8.17 11.26 14.52
N PRO A 284 8.26 10.12 15.22
CA PRO A 284 8.68 10.09 16.62
C PRO A 284 10.04 10.73 16.88
N PHE A 285 10.99 10.56 15.96
CA PHE A 285 12.30 11.21 16.04
C PHE A 285 12.18 12.75 15.99
N PHE A 286 11.42 13.30 15.04
CA PHE A 286 11.20 14.75 14.93
C PHE A 286 10.46 15.32 16.13
N MET A 287 9.45 14.61 16.65
CA MET A 287 8.75 15.00 17.87
C MET A 287 9.72 15.11 19.06
N LYS A 288 10.59 14.11 19.23
CA LYS A 288 11.55 14.07 20.35
C LYS A 288 12.69 15.06 20.18
N ARG A 289 13.24 15.20 18.95
CA ARG A 289 14.47 16.00 18.70
C ARG A 289 14.19 17.48 18.52
N PHE A 290 13.05 17.82 17.88
CA PHE A 290 12.69 19.20 17.52
C PHE A 290 11.45 19.71 18.26
N HIS A 291 10.87 18.92 19.17
CA HIS A 291 9.70 19.27 19.98
C HIS A 291 8.49 19.71 19.13
N VAL A 292 8.37 19.19 17.91
CA VAL A 292 7.23 19.47 17.04
C VAL A 292 6.03 18.58 17.37
N ASN A 293 4.83 19.10 17.15
CA ASN A 293 3.59 18.35 17.33
C ASN A 293 3.45 17.18 16.31
N LEU A 294 2.49 16.29 16.59
CA LEU A 294 2.28 15.05 15.80
C LEU A 294 2.10 15.31 14.30
N ILE A 295 1.10 16.10 13.91
CA ILE A 295 0.79 16.35 12.49
C ILE A 295 1.94 17.05 11.76
N PRO A 296 2.53 18.15 12.29
CA PRO A 296 3.74 18.73 11.71
C PRO A 296 4.90 17.76 11.58
N SER A 297 5.09 16.82 12.51
CA SER A 297 6.17 15.83 12.41
C SER A 297 5.97 14.87 11.23
N ARG A 298 4.72 14.49 10.90
CA ARG A 298 4.39 13.71 9.69
C ARG A 298 4.71 14.51 8.43
N VAL A 299 4.26 15.78 8.40
CA VAL A 299 4.49 16.66 7.25
C VAL A 299 5.97 16.89 7.01
N LEU A 300 6.79 17.07 8.06
CA LEU A 300 8.26 17.16 7.93
C LEU A 300 8.87 15.91 7.29
N GLY A 301 8.43 14.72 7.73
CA GLY A 301 8.89 13.46 7.14
C GLY A 301 8.50 13.32 5.66
N ILE A 302 7.27 13.69 5.30
CA ILE A 302 6.80 13.71 3.91
C ILE A 302 7.61 14.71 3.09
N SER A 303 7.88 15.90 3.63
CA SER A 303 8.67 16.94 2.96
C SER A 303 10.12 16.49 2.71
N LEU A 304 10.73 15.79 3.68
CA LEU A 304 12.05 15.18 3.48
C LEU A 304 12.03 14.16 2.35
N GLY A 305 11.00 13.29 2.31
CA GLY A 305 10.80 12.34 1.22
C GLY A 305 10.64 13.04 -0.13
N ALA A 306 9.84 14.11 -0.19
CA ALA A 306 9.63 14.88 -1.41
C ALA A 306 10.93 15.51 -1.94
N VAL A 307 11.80 15.99 -1.05
CA VAL A 307 13.14 16.47 -1.43
C VAL A 307 14.01 15.32 -1.98
N LEU A 308 13.98 14.14 -1.36
CA LEU A 308 14.72 12.98 -1.87
C LEU A 308 14.18 12.50 -3.22
N MET A 309 12.90 12.72 -3.55
CA MET A 309 12.31 12.41 -4.85
C MET A 309 12.84 13.28 -6.00
N ILE A 310 13.65 14.30 -5.73
CA ILE A 310 14.41 15.02 -6.76
C ILE A 310 15.44 14.07 -7.41
N ALA A 311 16.00 13.13 -6.64
CA ALA A 311 17.05 12.23 -7.14
C ALA A 311 16.61 11.39 -8.36
N PRO A 312 15.48 10.67 -8.38
CA PRO A 312 15.01 9.99 -9.59
C PRO A 312 14.65 10.97 -10.72
N GLY A 313 14.29 12.22 -10.41
CA GLY A 313 14.12 13.29 -11.42
C GLY A 313 15.41 13.62 -12.17
N CYS A 314 16.57 13.38 -11.57
CA CYS A 314 17.88 13.61 -12.18
C CYS A 314 18.41 12.44 -13.01
N ILE A 315 17.62 11.40 -13.26
CA ILE A 315 18.04 10.19 -14.00
C ILE A 315 18.56 10.50 -15.40
N GLY A 316 18.03 11.52 -16.06
CA GLY A 316 18.55 11.99 -17.35
C GLY A 316 20.02 12.37 -17.33
N LEU A 317 20.56 12.77 -16.17
CA LEU A 317 21.95 13.15 -15.94
C LEU A 317 22.84 11.96 -15.51
N ALA A 318 22.29 10.76 -15.36
CA ALA A 318 23.04 9.61 -14.92
C ALA A 318 24.08 9.19 -15.98
N VAL A 319 25.35 9.15 -15.57
CA VAL A 319 26.48 8.79 -16.47
C VAL A 319 26.58 7.28 -16.73
N SER A 320 25.95 6.43 -15.90
CA SER A 320 25.94 5.00 -16.08
C SER A 320 24.62 4.37 -15.63
N PRO A 321 24.30 3.13 -16.06
CA PRO A 321 23.12 2.39 -15.59
C PRO A 321 23.10 2.22 -14.07
N TYR A 322 24.24 2.01 -13.45
CA TYR A 322 24.37 1.81 -11.99
C TYR A 322 24.06 3.09 -11.20
N VAL A 323 24.45 4.25 -11.74
CA VAL A 323 24.05 5.56 -11.17
C VAL A 323 22.53 5.74 -11.29
N ALA A 324 21.92 5.37 -12.41
CA ALA A 324 20.48 5.41 -12.57
C ALA A 324 19.77 4.49 -11.53
N ILE A 325 20.28 3.27 -11.32
CA ILE A 325 19.76 2.36 -10.30
C ILE A 325 19.89 2.95 -8.90
N ALA A 326 21.03 3.57 -8.57
CA ALA A 326 21.21 4.26 -7.28
C ALA A 326 20.19 5.40 -7.08
N LEU A 327 19.93 6.20 -8.11
CA LEU A 327 18.91 7.25 -8.08
C LEU A 327 17.49 6.66 -7.90
N PHE A 328 17.19 5.54 -8.56
CA PHE A 328 15.94 4.81 -8.32
C PHE A 328 15.84 4.24 -6.89
N CYS A 329 16.95 3.78 -6.30
CA CYS A 329 16.96 3.33 -4.91
C CYS A 329 16.61 4.49 -3.96
N ILE A 330 17.17 5.68 -4.17
CA ILE A 330 16.79 6.88 -3.40
C ILE A 330 15.31 7.20 -3.60
N GLY A 331 14.81 7.12 -4.84
CA GLY A 331 13.41 7.33 -5.17
C GLY A 331 12.48 6.32 -4.52
N GLY A 332 12.81 5.03 -4.56
CA GLY A 332 12.03 3.98 -3.90
C GLY A 332 11.95 4.18 -2.39
N PHE A 333 13.10 4.45 -1.76
CA PHE A 333 13.18 4.79 -0.34
C PHE A 333 12.29 5.99 0.01
N ALA A 334 12.41 7.08 -0.75
CA ALA A 334 11.67 8.31 -0.54
C ALA A 334 10.16 8.11 -0.73
N HIS A 335 9.75 7.43 -1.80
CA HIS A 335 8.35 7.17 -2.09
C HIS A 335 7.67 6.36 -0.97
N GLN A 336 8.27 5.25 -0.50
CA GLN A 336 7.66 4.46 0.57
C GLN A 336 7.64 5.19 1.90
N MET A 337 8.62 6.02 2.20
CA MET A 337 8.60 6.92 3.35
C MET A 337 7.40 7.88 3.27
N ILE A 338 7.18 8.52 2.12
CA ILE A 338 6.02 9.40 1.86
C ILE A 338 4.72 8.61 2.01
N SER A 339 4.62 7.45 1.38
CA SER A 339 3.42 6.59 1.38
C SER A 339 2.99 6.18 2.79
N VAL A 340 3.95 5.72 3.60
CA VAL A 340 3.71 5.33 5.01
C VAL A 340 3.17 6.52 5.82
N LEU A 341 3.78 7.69 5.67
CA LEU A 341 3.40 8.87 6.44
C LEU A 341 2.06 9.47 5.98
N ILE A 342 1.76 9.46 4.68
CA ILE A 342 0.44 9.88 4.16
C ILE A 342 -0.68 8.93 4.65
N ASN A 343 -0.45 7.61 4.58
CA ASN A 343 -1.40 6.64 5.11
C ASN A 343 -1.62 6.82 6.62
N THR A 344 -0.55 7.10 7.36
CA THR A 344 -0.64 7.38 8.80
C THR A 344 -1.41 8.67 9.08
N LEU A 345 -1.26 9.73 8.26
CA LEU A 345 -2.06 10.95 8.41
C LEU A 345 -3.56 10.67 8.34
N SER A 346 -4.02 9.76 7.48
CA SER A 346 -5.44 9.40 7.44
C SER A 346 -5.90 8.76 8.76
N ALA A 347 -5.06 7.96 9.40
CA ALA A 347 -5.34 7.36 10.71
C ALA A 347 -5.23 8.34 11.89
N ASP A 348 -4.50 9.45 11.71
CA ASP A 348 -4.36 10.49 12.75
C ASP A 348 -5.46 11.57 12.66
N VAL A 349 -6.02 11.79 11.46
CA VAL A 349 -6.99 12.86 11.17
C VAL A 349 -8.44 12.37 11.26
N PHE A 350 -8.68 11.10 10.90
CA PHE A 350 -10.02 10.50 10.94
C PHE A 350 -10.17 9.59 12.16
N THR A 351 -11.42 9.43 12.65
CA THR A 351 -11.70 8.55 13.79
C THR A 351 -11.52 7.06 13.41
N PRO A 352 -11.29 6.16 14.38
CA PRO A 352 -11.20 4.72 14.10
C PRO A 352 -12.43 4.14 13.37
N GLU A 353 -13.60 4.78 13.52
CA GLU A 353 -14.85 4.40 12.86
C GLU A 353 -14.94 4.84 11.40
N GLU A 354 -14.10 5.80 10.97
CA GLU A 354 -14.10 6.42 9.64
C GLU A 354 -12.84 6.12 8.82
N VAL A 355 -11.76 5.71 9.49
CA VAL A 355 -10.44 5.59 8.87
C VAL A 355 -10.41 4.58 7.73
N GLY A 356 -11.20 3.51 7.79
CA GLY A 356 -11.31 2.54 6.70
C GLY A 356 -11.86 3.19 5.42
N THR A 357 -12.98 3.90 5.54
CA THR A 357 -13.60 4.63 4.42
C THR A 357 -12.68 5.75 3.91
N ALA A 358 -12.14 6.57 4.80
CA ALA A 358 -11.27 7.68 4.43
C ALA A 358 -9.98 7.20 3.73
N ASN A 359 -9.32 6.19 4.29
CA ASN A 359 -8.11 5.60 3.70
C ASN A 359 -8.42 4.89 2.37
N GLY A 360 -9.60 4.28 2.23
CA GLY A 360 -10.08 3.72 0.98
C GLY A 360 -10.16 4.75 -0.14
N PHE A 361 -10.75 5.94 0.13
CA PHE A 361 -10.80 7.04 -0.85
C PHE A 361 -9.42 7.66 -1.10
N VAL A 362 -8.58 7.80 -0.08
CA VAL A 362 -7.19 8.29 -0.22
C VAL A 362 -6.39 7.32 -1.10
N GLY A 363 -6.52 6.02 -0.89
CA GLY A 363 -5.89 5.00 -1.72
C GLY A 363 -6.41 5.02 -3.16
N GLN A 364 -7.74 5.15 -3.36
CA GLN A 364 -8.33 5.30 -4.69
C GLN A 364 -7.74 6.50 -5.43
N ALA A 365 -7.63 7.66 -4.76
CA ALA A 365 -7.02 8.85 -5.35
C ALA A 365 -5.59 8.56 -5.84
N GLY A 366 -4.79 7.86 -5.04
CA GLY A 366 -3.44 7.43 -5.43
C GLY A 366 -3.47 6.54 -6.68
N TRP A 367 -4.26 5.48 -6.68
CA TRP A 367 -4.36 4.56 -7.83
C TRP A 367 -4.80 5.27 -9.12
N VAL A 368 -5.75 6.21 -9.05
CA VAL A 368 -6.15 7.03 -10.21
C VAL A 368 -4.97 7.87 -10.69
N GLY A 369 -4.22 8.51 -9.80
CA GLY A 369 -3.01 9.27 -10.15
C GLY A 369 -1.97 8.41 -10.86
N GLY A 370 -1.69 7.23 -10.32
CA GLY A 370 -0.77 6.26 -10.91
C GLY A 370 -1.20 5.79 -12.30
N LEU A 371 -2.48 5.44 -12.48
CA LEU A 371 -3.03 5.01 -13.77
C LEU A 371 -2.95 6.11 -14.83
N LEU A 372 -3.32 7.34 -14.47
CA LEU A 372 -3.25 8.48 -15.38
C LEU A 372 -1.81 8.76 -15.82
N PHE A 373 -0.87 8.72 -14.90
CA PHE A 373 0.53 8.96 -15.23
C PHE A 373 1.15 7.83 -16.06
N THR A 374 0.80 6.56 -15.76
CA THR A 374 1.20 5.41 -16.58
C THR A 374 0.70 5.55 -18.01
N PHE A 375 -0.54 6.02 -18.20
CA PHE A 375 -1.07 6.33 -19.53
C PHE A 375 -0.25 7.45 -20.22
N LEU A 376 0.08 8.52 -19.50
CA LEU A 376 0.90 9.62 -20.04
C LEU A 376 2.29 9.15 -20.46
N ILE A 377 2.97 8.31 -19.66
CA ILE A 377 4.26 7.73 -20.03
C ILE A 377 4.12 6.93 -21.36
N GLY A 378 3.11 6.05 -21.44
CA GLY A 378 2.88 5.23 -22.63
C GLY A 378 2.60 6.04 -23.89
N GLN A 379 2.02 7.25 -23.80
CA GLN A 379 1.74 8.11 -24.95
C GLN A 379 2.92 9.01 -25.34
N TYR A 380 3.74 9.40 -24.38
CA TYR A 380 4.72 10.47 -24.61
C TYR A 380 6.19 10.02 -24.52
N ALA A 381 6.49 8.86 -23.89
CA ALA A 381 7.88 8.42 -23.68
C ALA A 381 8.67 8.31 -24.98
N ASP A 382 8.06 7.79 -26.06
CA ASP A 382 8.72 7.68 -27.38
C ASP A 382 8.99 9.04 -28.04
N ARG A 383 8.28 10.11 -27.61
CA ARG A 383 8.42 11.45 -28.21
C ARG A 383 9.37 12.35 -27.42
N VAL A 384 9.28 12.32 -26.09
CA VAL A 384 10.04 13.24 -25.23
C VAL A 384 11.14 12.55 -24.44
N GLY A 385 11.24 11.21 -24.51
CA GLY A 385 12.12 10.41 -23.68
C GLY A 385 11.61 10.23 -22.25
N TYR A 386 12.30 9.41 -21.47
CA TYR A 386 11.92 9.13 -20.07
C TYR A 386 12.36 10.22 -19.09
N ALA A 387 13.44 10.96 -19.36
CA ALA A 387 14.01 11.91 -18.42
C ALA A 387 13.03 13.02 -17.97
N PRO A 388 12.28 13.71 -18.87
CA PRO A 388 11.27 14.69 -18.44
C PRO A 388 10.13 14.07 -17.64
N LEU A 389 9.74 12.84 -17.95
CA LEU A 389 8.66 12.15 -17.26
C LEU A 389 9.08 11.77 -15.82
N PHE A 390 10.31 11.32 -15.64
CA PHE A 390 10.84 11.06 -14.30
C PHE A 390 11.07 12.35 -13.50
N ALA A 391 11.47 13.46 -14.14
CA ALA A 391 11.57 14.75 -13.49
C ALA A 391 10.21 15.23 -12.94
N ALA A 392 9.12 14.96 -13.67
CA ALA A 392 7.77 15.29 -13.23
C ALA A 392 7.40 14.59 -11.90
N LEU A 393 7.90 13.37 -11.64
CA LEU A 393 7.62 12.65 -10.39
C LEU A 393 8.14 13.41 -9.17
N GLY A 394 9.37 13.93 -9.23
CA GLY A 394 9.92 14.75 -8.14
C GLY A 394 9.14 16.06 -7.94
N ILE A 395 8.68 16.69 -9.02
CA ILE A 395 7.85 17.89 -8.96
C ILE A 395 6.50 17.58 -8.30
N PHE A 396 5.87 16.47 -8.63
CA PHE A 396 4.58 16.07 -8.04
C PHE A 396 4.68 15.91 -6.53
N ASP A 397 5.71 15.24 -6.03
CA ASP A 397 5.92 15.05 -4.59
C ASP A 397 6.22 16.37 -3.87
N LEU A 398 6.98 17.28 -4.50
CA LEU A 398 7.22 18.63 -3.97
C LEU A 398 5.92 19.45 -3.89
N ILE A 399 5.05 19.38 -4.91
CA ILE A 399 3.72 20.00 -4.87
C ILE A 399 2.88 19.40 -3.76
N GLY A 400 2.88 18.06 -3.63
CA GLY A 400 2.19 17.35 -2.56
C GLY A 400 2.64 17.80 -1.17
N ALA A 401 3.94 17.91 -0.95
CA ALA A 401 4.52 18.44 0.29
C ALA A 401 4.13 19.91 0.54
N ALA A 402 4.15 20.75 -0.50
CA ALA A 402 3.74 22.14 -0.40
C ALA A 402 2.26 22.29 0.01
N VAL A 403 1.38 21.45 -0.56
CA VAL A 403 -0.05 21.39 -0.15
C VAL A 403 -0.16 21.03 1.33
N LEU A 404 0.56 20.01 1.80
CA LEU A 404 0.53 19.63 3.21
C LEU A 404 1.05 20.73 4.14
N ILE A 405 2.13 21.41 3.78
CA ILE A 405 2.69 22.52 4.55
C ILE A 405 1.69 23.69 4.61
N ALA A 406 1.12 24.08 3.47
CA ALA A 406 0.18 25.20 3.39
C ALA A 406 -1.08 24.97 4.23
N PHE A 407 -1.55 23.71 4.32
CA PHE A 407 -2.80 23.37 4.99
C PHE A 407 -2.63 22.54 6.26
N VAL A 408 -1.40 22.44 6.82
CA VAL A 408 -1.11 21.67 8.04
C VAL A 408 -2.00 22.07 9.21
N ARG A 409 -2.35 23.34 9.34
CA ARG A 409 -3.25 23.85 10.39
C ARG A 409 -4.65 23.25 10.30
N ARG A 410 -5.17 22.98 9.08
CA ARG A 410 -6.49 22.36 8.86
C ARG A 410 -6.52 20.89 9.32
N LEU A 411 -5.37 20.21 9.31
CA LEU A 411 -5.23 18.84 9.81
C LEU A 411 -5.11 18.82 11.34
N SER A 412 -4.57 19.87 11.94
CA SER A 412 -4.28 19.97 13.38
C SER A 412 -5.44 20.51 14.21
N LEU A 413 -6.54 20.99 13.62
CA LEU A 413 -7.68 21.52 14.36
C LEU A 413 -8.41 20.39 15.12
N PRO A 414 -8.70 20.56 16.41
CA PRO A 414 -9.52 19.63 17.16
C PRO A 414 -10.91 19.47 16.51
N GLN A 415 -11.47 18.26 16.61
CA GLN A 415 -12.84 17.98 16.11
C GLN A 415 -13.94 18.83 16.80
N MET A 416 -13.60 19.67 17.78
CA MET A 416 -14.53 20.44 18.60
C MET A 416 -15.00 21.76 17.97
N GLU A 417 -14.27 22.37 17.03
CA GLU A 417 -14.66 23.66 16.44
C GLU A 417 -15.62 23.58 15.25
N ALA A 418 -15.88 22.40 14.73
CA ALA A 418 -16.86 22.22 13.63
C ALA A 418 -18.33 22.15 14.10
N ARG A 419 -18.63 22.57 15.33
CA ARG A 419 -19.95 22.48 15.95
C ARG A 419 -20.47 23.82 16.53
N SER A 420 -19.97 24.95 16.03
CA SER A 420 -20.64 26.24 16.24
C SER A 420 -21.42 26.68 15.02
#